data_09c408d4f26b7aad6b2782fefd31f4f5
#
_entry.id   09c408d4f26b7aad6b2782fefd31f4f5
#
_cell.length_a   1.000
_cell.length_b   1.000
_cell.length_c   1.000
_cell.angle_alpha   90.00
_cell.angle_beta   90.00
_cell.angle_gamma   90.00
#
_symmetry.space_group_name_H-M   'P 1'
#
loop_
_entity.id
_entity.type
_entity.pdbx_description
1 polymer ?
#
loop_
_entity_poly.entity_id
_entity_poly.type
_entity_poly.pdbx_seq_one_letter_code
_entity_poly.pdbx_strand_id
1 'polypeptide(L)'
;TTRNSGGVPANFENYFVIEFDKPFTYEATFSNDVQPEKPDGSVPVTLKEGKLEQTDFHTGAVIGFKTKKGEVVHARVASSFISPEQAIRNLKELGGDSFEVLVQKGKDAWNEVLGRVEVEGGTLDQYRTFYSCLYRSLLFPRKFYELDANGQPVHYSPYNGETLPGYMYTDTGFWDTFRCLFPFLNLMYPSVNKEIQEGLVNTYKESGFFPEWASPGHRGCMVGNNSASILVDAYLKGVRVEDVETLYKGLIHGTEAVHPEVSSTGRLGYEYYNKLGYVPCDVKIHENAARTLEYAYDDWCIYPVSYTHLRA
;
A
#
# COMPACT_ATOMS: atom_id res chain seq x y z
N THR A 1 -5.41 -11.91 -12.31
CA THR A 1 -4.16 -11.17 -12.03
C THR A 1 -4.26 -9.76 -12.58
N THR A 2 -4.22 -8.76 -11.76
CA THR A 2 -4.09 -7.38 -12.22
C THR A 2 -2.63 -6.96 -12.14
N ARG A 3 -2.01 -6.72 -13.30
CA ARG A 3 -0.72 -6.04 -13.37
C ARG A 3 -0.97 -4.54 -13.30
N ASN A 4 -0.38 -3.87 -12.33
CA ASN A 4 -0.43 -2.42 -12.31
C ASN A 4 0.81 -1.78 -13.00
N SER A 5 0.78 -0.47 -13.16
CA SER A 5 1.83 0.28 -13.88
C SER A 5 3.19 0.34 -13.16
N GLY A 6 3.27 -0.12 -11.92
CA GLY A 6 4.52 -0.11 -11.15
C GLY A 6 5.38 -1.35 -11.33
N GLY A 7 4.88 -2.34 -12.11
CA GLY A 7 5.49 -3.64 -12.18
C GLY A 7 5.35 -4.40 -10.87
N VAL A 8 4.96 -5.63 -10.99
CA VAL A 8 4.92 -6.60 -9.88
C VAL A 8 5.43 -7.93 -10.43
N PRO A 9 5.94 -8.83 -9.59
CA PRO A 9 6.33 -10.16 -10.00
C PRO A 9 5.22 -10.89 -10.76
N ALA A 10 5.60 -11.81 -11.65
CA ALA A 10 4.65 -12.50 -12.54
C ALA A 10 3.62 -13.35 -11.78
N ASN A 11 3.94 -13.75 -10.55
CA ASN A 11 3.08 -14.52 -9.66
C ASN A 11 2.19 -13.65 -8.75
N PHE A 12 2.06 -12.35 -9.04
CA PHE A 12 1.14 -11.49 -8.30
C PHE A 12 -0.30 -11.87 -8.60
N GLU A 13 -1.00 -12.32 -7.58
CA GLU A 13 -2.38 -12.79 -7.66
C GLU A 13 -3.21 -12.22 -6.51
N ASN A 14 -4.51 -12.08 -6.72
CA ASN A 14 -5.48 -11.81 -5.69
C ASN A 14 -6.44 -12.98 -5.58
N TYR A 15 -6.53 -13.52 -4.39
CA TYR A 15 -7.47 -14.57 -4.00
C TYR A 15 -8.62 -13.96 -3.20
N PHE A 16 -9.81 -14.48 -3.38
CA PHE A 16 -10.94 -14.04 -2.57
C PHE A 16 -11.90 -15.19 -2.27
N VAL A 17 -12.63 -15.05 -1.18
CA VAL A 17 -13.68 -15.96 -0.75
C VAL A 17 -14.94 -15.17 -0.46
N ILE A 18 -16.08 -15.72 -0.85
CA ILE A 18 -17.41 -15.17 -0.56
C ILE A 18 -18.21 -16.26 0.13
N GLU A 19 -18.75 -15.96 1.30
CA GLU A 19 -19.64 -16.81 2.07
C GLU A 19 -21.02 -16.15 2.17
N PHE A 20 -22.08 -16.95 2.01
CA PHE A 20 -23.47 -16.49 2.14
C PHE A 20 -24.12 -17.12 3.36
N ASP A 21 -24.97 -16.39 4.06
CA ASP A 21 -25.74 -16.86 5.22
C ASP A 21 -26.92 -17.76 4.83
N LYS A 22 -27.18 -17.91 3.52
CA LYS A 22 -28.24 -18.75 2.96
C LYS A 22 -27.70 -19.61 1.81
N PRO A 23 -28.07 -20.90 1.73
CA PRO A 23 -27.73 -21.72 0.59
C PRO A 23 -28.30 -21.15 -0.71
N PHE A 24 -27.51 -21.10 -1.76
CA PHE A 24 -28.00 -20.76 -3.08
C PHE A 24 -28.72 -21.95 -3.72
N THR A 25 -29.68 -21.64 -4.56
CA THR A 25 -30.58 -22.61 -5.24
C THR A 25 -30.32 -22.72 -6.73
N TYR A 26 -29.47 -21.85 -7.25
CA TYR A 26 -28.99 -21.82 -8.62
C TYR A 26 -27.53 -21.43 -8.66
N GLU A 27 -26.78 -22.10 -9.51
CA GLU A 27 -25.39 -21.84 -9.75
C GLU A 27 -25.03 -22.04 -11.21
N ALA A 28 -24.26 -21.14 -11.75
CA ALA A 28 -23.67 -21.23 -13.07
C ALA A 28 -22.32 -20.50 -13.08
N THR A 29 -21.43 -20.96 -13.92
CA THR A 29 -20.20 -20.22 -14.23
C THR A 29 -20.29 -19.68 -15.64
N PHE A 30 -19.50 -18.65 -15.91
CA PHE A 30 -19.27 -18.18 -17.27
C PHE A 30 -17.79 -17.91 -17.48
N SER A 31 -17.36 -18.02 -18.70
CA SER A 31 -16.02 -17.63 -19.13
C SER A 31 -16.10 -16.92 -20.46
N ASN A 32 -15.11 -16.09 -20.69
CA ASN A 32 -14.91 -15.44 -21.96
C ASN A 32 -13.41 -15.37 -22.25
N ASP A 33 -13.00 -16.04 -23.31
CA ASP A 33 -11.64 -16.08 -23.83
C ASP A 33 -11.37 -15.01 -24.90
N VAL A 34 -12.41 -14.23 -25.25
CA VAL A 34 -12.32 -13.21 -26.29
C VAL A 34 -12.05 -11.84 -25.67
N GLN A 35 -11.02 -11.17 -26.14
CA GLN A 35 -10.83 -9.74 -25.83
C GLN A 35 -12.02 -8.94 -26.35
N PRO A 36 -12.49 -7.91 -25.60
CA PRO A 36 -13.59 -7.08 -26.06
C PRO A 36 -13.22 -6.39 -27.39
N GLU A 37 -13.86 -6.75 -28.47
CA GLU A 37 -13.69 -6.06 -29.76
C GLU A 37 -14.53 -4.78 -29.87
N LYS A 38 -15.52 -4.64 -28.96
CA LYS A 38 -16.43 -3.49 -28.97
C LYS A 38 -15.91 -2.36 -28.07
N PRO A 39 -16.10 -1.11 -28.46
CA PRO A 39 -15.71 0.04 -27.65
C PRO A 39 -16.39 0.11 -26.26
N ASP A 40 -17.57 -0.49 -26.11
CA ASP A 40 -18.32 -0.58 -24.85
C ASP A 40 -17.83 -1.72 -23.93
N GLY A 41 -16.84 -2.50 -24.40
CA GLY A 41 -16.29 -3.63 -23.64
C GLY A 41 -17.26 -4.81 -23.50
N SER A 42 -18.41 -4.82 -24.18
CA SER A 42 -19.39 -5.89 -24.07
C SER A 42 -18.93 -7.14 -24.83
N VAL A 43 -19.01 -8.27 -24.18
CA VAL A 43 -18.67 -9.58 -24.78
C VAL A 43 -19.78 -10.57 -24.48
N PRO A 44 -20.23 -11.36 -25.46
CA PRO A 44 -21.22 -12.41 -25.21
C PRO A 44 -20.68 -13.43 -24.23
N VAL A 45 -21.47 -13.77 -23.22
CA VAL A 45 -21.13 -14.83 -22.26
C VAL A 45 -22.16 -15.95 -22.35
N THR A 46 -21.69 -17.19 -22.21
CA THR A 46 -22.54 -18.35 -22.11
C THR A 46 -22.47 -18.91 -20.70
N LEU A 47 -23.62 -19.02 -20.05
CA LEU A 47 -23.71 -19.62 -18.72
C LEU A 47 -23.56 -21.14 -18.84
N LYS A 48 -22.74 -21.71 -17.94
CA LYS A 48 -22.52 -23.15 -17.81
C LYS A 48 -23.09 -23.60 -16.46
N GLU A 49 -24.35 -24.02 -16.47
CA GLU A 49 -25.06 -24.47 -15.28
C GLU A 49 -24.42 -25.72 -14.67
N GLY A 50 -24.39 -25.78 -13.34
CA GLY A 50 -23.83 -26.91 -12.60
C GLY A 50 -22.31 -27.09 -12.74
N LYS A 51 -21.61 -26.20 -13.43
CA LYS A 51 -20.14 -26.21 -13.49
C LYS A 51 -19.57 -25.45 -12.30
N LEU A 52 -18.83 -26.15 -11.44
CA LEU A 52 -18.30 -25.62 -10.18
C LEU A 52 -16.91 -24.99 -10.32
N GLU A 53 -16.19 -25.29 -11.41
CA GLU A 53 -14.83 -24.78 -11.64
C GLU A 53 -14.74 -24.17 -13.04
N GLN A 54 -14.09 -23.03 -13.13
CA GLN A 54 -13.83 -22.34 -14.39
C GLN A 54 -12.50 -21.60 -14.33
N THR A 55 -11.65 -21.87 -15.33
CA THR A 55 -10.38 -21.14 -15.54
C THR A 55 -10.40 -20.54 -16.93
N ASP A 56 -10.22 -19.23 -17.03
CA ASP A 56 -10.16 -18.50 -18.30
C ASP A 56 -9.72 -17.05 -18.06
N PHE A 57 -9.54 -16.25 -19.13
CA PHE A 57 -9.19 -14.82 -19.02
C PHE A 57 -10.24 -14.01 -18.27
N HIS A 58 -11.52 -14.22 -18.56
CA HIS A 58 -12.63 -13.56 -17.89
C HIS A 58 -13.61 -14.63 -17.40
N THR A 59 -13.57 -14.90 -16.12
CA THR A 59 -14.45 -15.87 -15.48
C THR A 59 -15.34 -15.20 -14.44
N GLY A 60 -16.49 -15.78 -14.21
CA GLY A 60 -17.37 -15.36 -13.14
C GLY A 60 -18.37 -16.45 -12.76
N ALA A 61 -19.10 -16.18 -11.69
CA ALA A 61 -20.17 -17.03 -11.24
C ALA A 61 -21.47 -16.26 -11.12
N VAL A 62 -22.60 -16.92 -11.43
CA VAL A 62 -23.94 -16.44 -11.17
C VAL A 62 -24.55 -17.34 -10.12
N ILE A 63 -25.01 -16.73 -9.03
CA ILE A 63 -25.58 -17.43 -7.87
C ILE A 63 -26.98 -16.88 -7.65
N GLY A 64 -27.97 -17.78 -7.55
CA GLY A 64 -29.36 -17.45 -7.35
C GLY A 64 -29.91 -17.90 -6.01
N PHE A 65 -30.76 -17.10 -5.41
CA PHE A 65 -31.46 -17.40 -4.17
C PHE A 65 -32.95 -17.38 -4.34
N LYS A 66 -33.66 -18.33 -3.72
CA LYS A 66 -35.11 -18.28 -3.62
C LYS A 66 -35.46 -17.52 -2.33
N THR A 67 -35.99 -16.30 -2.50
CA THR A 67 -36.30 -15.38 -1.41
C THR A 67 -37.75 -14.99 -1.38
N LYS A 68 -38.24 -14.58 -0.20
CA LYS A 68 -39.57 -13.96 -0.01
C LYS A 68 -39.39 -12.43 0.00
N LYS A 69 -40.52 -11.70 -0.18
CA LYS A 69 -40.49 -10.23 -0.07
C LYS A 69 -39.97 -9.78 1.30
N GLY A 70 -38.92 -8.96 1.30
CA GLY A 70 -38.28 -8.43 2.51
C GLY A 70 -37.21 -9.34 3.14
N GLU A 71 -37.00 -10.54 2.58
CA GLU A 71 -35.90 -11.41 3.03
C GLU A 71 -34.56 -10.87 2.53
N VAL A 72 -33.56 -10.80 3.44
CA VAL A 72 -32.21 -10.33 3.16
C VAL A 72 -31.27 -11.53 3.13
N VAL A 73 -30.36 -11.53 2.20
CA VAL A 73 -29.23 -12.48 2.13
C VAL A 73 -27.95 -11.69 2.38
N HIS A 74 -27.15 -12.12 3.35
CA HIS A 74 -25.88 -11.48 3.64
C HIS A 74 -24.73 -12.24 2.96
N ALA A 75 -23.79 -11.48 2.41
CA ALA A 75 -22.54 -12.00 1.89
C ALA A 75 -21.39 -11.48 2.75
N ARG A 76 -20.45 -12.35 3.10
CA ARG A 76 -19.18 -12.04 3.73
C ARG A 76 -18.08 -12.25 2.70
N VAL A 77 -17.19 -11.29 2.57
CA VAL A 77 -16.13 -11.31 1.56
C VAL A 77 -14.80 -11.03 2.23
N ALA A 78 -13.80 -11.82 1.90
CA ALA A 78 -12.42 -11.53 2.24
C ALA A 78 -11.51 -11.81 1.05
N SER A 79 -10.37 -11.14 1.02
CA SER A 79 -9.34 -11.34 0.00
C SER A 79 -7.97 -11.55 0.63
N SER A 80 -7.04 -12.06 -0.18
CA SER A 80 -5.64 -12.25 0.16
C SER A 80 -4.78 -12.09 -1.09
N PHE A 81 -3.55 -11.62 -0.91
CA PHE A 81 -2.50 -11.66 -1.94
C PHE A 81 -1.58 -12.87 -1.78
N ILE A 82 -1.80 -13.70 -0.76
CA ILE A 82 -0.93 -14.82 -0.39
C ILE A 82 -1.48 -16.15 -0.90
N SER A 83 -2.72 -16.51 -0.51
CA SER A 83 -3.34 -17.78 -0.93
C SER A 83 -4.85 -17.82 -0.69
N PRO A 84 -5.56 -18.79 -1.29
CA PRO A 84 -6.98 -19.04 -0.97
C PRO A 84 -7.21 -19.37 0.51
N GLU A 85 -6.32 -20.15 1.13
CA GLU A 85 -6.39 -20.52 2.55
C GLU A 85 -6.23 -19.28 3.45
N GLN A 86 -5.38 -18.35 3.05
CA GLN A 86 -5.22 -17.08 3.74
C GLN A 86 -6.47 -16.21 3.59
N ALA A 87 -7.10 -16.16 2.42
CA ALA A 87 -8.39 -15.46 2.24
C ALA A 87 -9.49 -16.05 3.17
N ILE A 88 -9.56 -17.37 3.31
CA ILE A 88 -10.46 -18.04 4.27
C ILE A 88 -10.12 -17.68 5.71
N ARG A 89 -8.85 -17.53 6.05
CA ARG A 89 -8.42 -17.07 7.38
C ARG A 89 -8.83 -15.63 7.63
N ASN A 90 -8.62 -14.75 6.66
CA ASN A 90 -8.99 -13.34 6.75
C ASN A 90 -10.52 -13.18 6.93
N LEU A 91 -11.32 -14.05 6.32
CA LEU A 91 -12.78 -14.04 6.52
C LEU A 91 -13.18 -14.27 8.00
N LYS A 92 -12.39 -15.02 8.77
CA LYS A 92 -12.65 -15.27 10.20
C LYS A 92 -12.50 -14.03 11.06
N GLU A 93 -11.85 -12.96 10.59
CA GLU A 93 -11.77 -11.67 11.30
C GLU A 93 -13.17 -11.06 11.55
N LEU A 94 -14.13 -11.37 10.69
CA LEU A 94 -15.53 -10.93 10.88
C LEU A 94 -16.24 -11.66 12.03
N GLY A 95 -15.72 -12.80 12.47
CA GLY A 95 -16.33 -13.61 13.53
C GLY A 95 -17.74 -14.06 13.18
N GLY A 96 -18.58 -14.14 14.20
CA GLY A 96 -20.01 -14.42 14.09
C GLY A 96 -20.92 -13.17 14.08
N ASP A 97 -20.35 -11.98 13.91
CA ASP A 97 -21.04 -10.71 14.06
C ASP A 97 -22.10 -10.49 12.97
N SER A 98 -23.22 -9.86 13.36
CA SER A 98 -24.19 -9.37 12.39
C SER A 98 -23.69 -8.13 11.68
N PHE A 99 -24.35 -7.78 10.57
CA PHE A 99 -24.02 -6.55 9.82
C PHE A 99 -24.08 -5.30 10.71
N GLU A 100 -25.08 -5.18 11.58
CA GLU A 100 -25.25 -4.05 12.48
C GLU A 100 -24.11 -3.95 13.50
N VAL A 101 -23.65 -5.09 14.02
CA VAL A 101 -22.50 -5.16 14.94
C VAL A 101 -21.24 -4.72 14.21
N LEU A 102 -21.01 -5.18 12.99
CA LEU A 102 -19.85 -4.77 12.18
C LEU A 102 -19.88 -3.27 11.86
N VAL A 103 -21.07 -2.72 11.54
CA VAL A 103 -21.24 -1.27 11.34
C VAL A 103 -20.88 -0.51 12.60
N GLN A 104 -21.30 -0.99 13.79
CA GLN A 104 -20.97 -0.33 15.04
C GLN A 104 -19.47 -0.41 15.35
N LYS A 105 -18.85 -1.58 15.20
CA LYS A 105 -17.39 -1.75 15.34
C LYS A 105 -16.61 -0.80 14.42
N GLY A 106 -17.05 -0.64 13.17
CA GLY A 106 -16.43 0.30 12.24
C GLY A 106 -16.54 1.77 12.69
N LYS A 107 -17.70 2.17 13.23
CA LYS A 107 -17.88 3.50 13.81
C LYS A 107 -17.00 3.70 15.03
N ASP A 108 -16.92 2.73 15.91
CA ASP A 108 -16.12 2.85 17.15
C ASP A 108 -14.63 2.94 16.82
N ALA A 109 -14.14 2.14 15.88
CA ALA A 109 -12.75 2.20 15.42
C ALA A 109 -12.40 3.56 14.79
N TRP A 110 -13.27 4.12 13.96
CA TRP A 110 -13.05 5.43 13.38
C TRP A 110 -13.18 6.57 14.42
N ASN A 111 -14.10 6.45 15.37
CA ASN A 111 -14.24 7.43 16.44
C ASN A 111 -13.02 7.42 17.37
N GLU A 112 -12.43 6.26 17.68
CA GLU A 112 -11.18 6.17 18.44
C GLU A 112 -10.03 6.89 17.72
N VAL A 113 -9.92 6.68 16.41
CA VAL A 113 -8.84 7.25 15.60
C VAL A 113 -9.03 8.76 15.40
N LEU A 114 -10.21 9.19 14.96
CA LEU A 114 -10.49 10.60 14.67
C LEU A 114 -10.64 11.44 15.95
N GLY A 115 -11.12 10.85 17.04
CA GLY A 115 -11.29 11.49 18.33
C GLY A 115 -9.99 11.82 19.07
N ARG A 116 -8.83 11.46 18.51
CA ARG A 116 -7.53 11.96 19.04
C ARG A 116 -7.33 13.45 18.85
N VAL A 117 -8.09 14.07 17.97
CA VAL A 117 -8.09 15.51 17.74
C VAL A 117 -9.52 16.03 17.97
N GLU A 118 -9.69 16.81 19.01
CA GLU A 118 -10.95 17.49 19.32
C GLU A 118 -10.82 18.97 18.97
N VAL A 119 -11.82 19.51 18.27
CA VAL A 119 -11.87 20.91 17.86
C VAL A 119 -13.14 21.56 18.37
N GLU A 120 -13.06 22.81 18.78
CA GLU A 120 -14.17 23.60 19.29
C GLU A 120 -14.30 24.93 18.54
N GLY A 121 -15.48 25.56 18.63
CA GLY A 121 -15.71 26.95 18.21
C GLY A 121 -15.95 27.14 16.71
N GLY A 122 -16.20 26.06 15.96
CA GLY A 122 -16.48 26.09 14.52
C GLY A 122 -17.96 25.99 14.17
N THR A 123 -18.30 26.28 12.90
CA THR A 123 -19.59 25.95 12.32
C THR A 123 -19.64 24.45 11.97
N LEU A 124 -20.84 23.90 11.76
CA LEU A 124 -21.01 22.49 11.37
C LEU A 124 -20.22 22.15 10.08
N ASP A 125 -20.17 23.06 9.11
CA ASP A 125 -19.44 22.82 7.84
C ASP A 125 -17.92 22.85 8.03
N GLN A 126 -17.42 23.67 8.98
CA GLN A 126 -16.01 23.63 9.37
C GLN A 126 -15.65 22.30 10.05
N TYR A 127 -16.49 21.78 10.94
CA TYR A 127 -16.31 20.46 11.54
C TYR A 127 -16.31 19.36 10.49
N ARG A 128 -17.28 19.37 9.58
CA ARG A 128 -17.33 18.39 8.46
C ARG A 128 -16.08 18.43 7.60
N THR A 129 -15.61 19.62 7.25
CA THR A 129 -14.39 19.79 6.47
C THR A 129 -13.19 19.25 7.22
N PHE A 130 -13.01 19.65 8.48
CA PHE A 130 -11.89 19.21 9.30
C PHE A 130 -11.83 17.69 9.43
N TYR A 131 -12.90 17.05 9.89
CA TYR A 131 -12.91 15.60 10.10
C TYR A 131 -12.91 14.80 8.80
N SER A 132 -13.45 15.33 7.71
CA SER A 132 -13.30 14.72 6.38
C SER A 132 -11.85 14.76 5.89
N CYS A 133 -11.13 15.85 6.13
CA CYS A 133 -9.71 15.95 5.79
C CYS A 133 -8.87 15.02 6.67
N LEU A 134 -9.13 14.99 7.97
CA LEU A 134 -8.45 14.08 8.91
C LEU A 134 -8.69 12.62 8.53
N TYR A 135 -9.92 12.23 8.22
CA TYR A 135 -10.24 10.90 7.72
C TYR A 135 -9.45 10.54 6.46
N ARG A 136 -9.42 11.45 5.47
CA ARG A 136 -8.69 11.22 4.20
C ARG A 136 -7.20 11.08 4.40
N SER A 137 -6.61 11.83 5.33
CA SER A 137 -5.16 11.72 5.63
C SER A 137 -4.77 10.37 6.24
N LEU A 138 -5.75 9.60 6.74
CA LEU A 138 -5.53 8.29 7.35
C LEU A 138 -5.92 7.10 6.44
N LEU A 139 -6.33 7.38 5.18
CA LEU A 139 -6.65 6.32 4.22
C LEU A 139 -5.42 5.71 3.54
N PHE A 140 -4.30 6.45 3.53
CA PHE A 140 -3.05 6.05 2.90
C PHE A 140 -1.86 6.37 3.81
N PRO A 141 -0.78 5.55 3.78
CA PRO A 141 -0.60 4.31 3.01
C PRO A 141 -1.56 3.20 3.47
N ARG A 142 -1.84 2.26 2.57
CA ARG A 142 -2.67 1.09 2.89
C ARG A 142 -1.84 -0.04 3.47
N LYS A 143 -2.43 -0.79 4.40
CA LYS A 143 -1.89 -2.06 4.86
C LYS A 143 -1.81 -3.04 3.68
N PHE A 144 -0.63 -3.62 3.49
CA PHE A 144 -0.37 -4.64 2.47
C PHE A 144 0.20 -5.90 3.12
N TYR A 145 -0.16 -6.13 4.36
CA TYR A 145 0.15 -7.33 5.12
C TYR A 145 -1.13 -7.98 5.64
N GLU A 146 -1.02 -9.24 5.96
CA GLU A 146 -2.08 -10.08 6.51
C GLU A 146 -1.59 -10.70 7.81
N LEU A 147 -2.46 -11.40 8.56
CA LEU A 147 -2.05 -12.08 9.77
C LEU A 147 -2.00 -13.60 9.52
N ASP A 148 -0.90 -14.23 9.89
CA ASP A 148 -0.74 -15.67 9.80
C ASP A 148 -1.58 -16.42 10.83
N ALA A 149 -1.40 -17.75 10.94
CA ALA A 149 -2.13 -18.59 11.90
C ALA A 149 -1.83 -18.25 13.38
N ASN A 150 -0.71 -17.60 13.65
CA ASN A 150 -0.25 -17.20 14.97
C ASN A 150 -0.56 -15.72 15.27
N GLY A 151 -1.25 -15.03 14.35
CA GLY A 151 -1.54 -13.60 14.46
C GLY A 151 -0.32 -12.71 14.19
N GLN A 152 0.71 -13.23 13.52
CA GLN A 152 1.90 -12.46 13.17
C GLN A 152 1.75 -11.85 11.77
N PRO A 153 2.27 -10.63 11.54
CA PRO A 153 2.23 -10.01 10.24
C PRO A 153 3.05 -10.80 9.21
N VAL A 154 2.44 -11.02 8.07
CA VAL A 154 3.02 -11.70 6.90
C VAL A 154 2.52 -10.99 5.65
N HIS A 155 3.35 -10.88 4.62
CA HIS A 155 2.95 -10.22 3.39
C HIS A 155 3.47 -10.93 2.14
N TYR A 156 2.76 -10.78 1.04
CA TYR A 156 3.30 -11.02 -0.28
C TYR A 156 4.20 -9.84 -0.65
N SER A 157 5.46 -10.12 -1.00
CA SER A 157 6.38 -9.08 -1.45
C SER A 157 6.06 -8.65 -2.88
N PRO A 158 5.63 -7.41 -3.12
CA PRO A 158 5.38 -6.91 -4.47
C PRO A 158 6.69 -6.60 -5.22
N TYR A 159 7.83 -6.90 -4.62
CA TYR A 159 9.16 -6.65 -5.16
C TYR A 159 9.84 -7.93 -5.67
N ASN A 160 9.76 -9.03 -4.92
CA ASN A 160 10.42 -10.29 -5.28
C ASN A 160 9.45 -11.47 -5.46
N GLY A 161 8.17 -11.32 -5.10
CA GLY A 161 7.14 -12.35 -5.27
C GLY A 161 7.11 -13.44 -4.19
N GLU A 162 7.87 -13.27 -3.12
CA GLU A 162 7.89 -14.20 -1.99
C GLU A 162 6.85 -13.83 -0.93
N THR A 163 6.45 -14.79 -0.13
CA THR A 163 5.67 -14.52 1.09
C THR A 163 6.64 -14.45 2.27
N LEU A 164 6.69 -13.28 2.91
CA LEU A 164 7.69 -12.94 3.92
C LEU A 164 7.04 -12.45 5.21
N PRO A 165 7.71 -12.61 6.37
CA PRO A 165 7.22 -12.09 7.64
C PRO A 165 7.39 -10.58 7.73
N GLY A 166 6.56 -9.93 8.56
CA GLY A 166 6.65 -8.51 8.89
C GLY A 166 5.62 -7.65 8.17
N TYR A 167 5.64 -6.37 8.51
CA TYR A 167 4.73 -5.38 7.95
C TYR A 167 5.10 -4.98 6.53
N MET A 168 4.09 -4.67 5.73
CA MET A 168 4.22 -4.04 4.42
C MET A 168 3.09 -3.04 4.22
N TYR A 169 3.40 -1.89 3.62
CA TYR A 169 2.45 -0.83 3.30
C TYR A 169 2.63 -0.37 1.86
N THR A 170 1.58 0.10 1.25
CA THR A 170 1.58 0.50 -0.17
C THR A 170 0.65 1.69 -0.44
N ASP A 171 0.53 2.06 -1.72
CA ASP A 171 -0.33 3.12 -2.23
C ASP A 171 -0.01 4.50 -1.64
N THR A 172 1.26 4.90 -1.70
CA THR A 172 1.69 6.23 -1.29
C THR A 172 2.92 6.71 -2.06
N GLY A 173 3.00 8.01 -2.29
CA GLY A 173 4.16 8.70 -2.83
C GLY A 173 4.75 9.64 -1.78
N PHE A 174 6.07 9.64 -1.64
CA PHE A 174 6.72 10.31 -0.52
C PHE A 174 7.01 11.78 -0.79
N TRP A 175 7.18 12.19 -2.05
CA TRP A 175 7.31 13.60 -2.42
C TRP A 175 6.11 14.45 -1.96
N ASP A 176 4.89 13.88 -1.99
CA ASP A 176 3.68 14.54 -1.49
C ASP A 176 3.57 14.51 0.03
N THR A 177 3.92 13.36 0.64
CA THR A 177 3.51 13.04 2.01
C THR A 177 4.55 13.36 3.08
N PHE A 178 5.84 13.53 2.72
CA PHE A 178 6.87 13.93 3.69
C PHE A 178 6.61 15.31 4.30
N ARG A 179 5.94 16.18 3.57
CA ARG A 179 5.72 17.59 3.94
C ARG A 179 4.86 17.73 5.20
N CYS A 180 3.79 16.95 5.29
CA CYS A 180 2.83 17.08 6.40
C CYS A 180 2.37 15.74 6.96
N LEU A 181 2.04 14.75 6.10
CA LEU A 181 1.41 13.51 6.55
C LEU A 181 2.31 12.72 7.50
N PHE A 182 3.55 12.43 7.12
CA PHE A 182 4.46 11.64 7.97
C PHE A 182 4.86 12.37 9.25
N PRO A 183 5.17 13.68 9.26
CA PRO A 183 5.30 14.45 10.50
C PRO A 183 4.06 14.39 11.40
N PHE A 184 2.88 14.44 10.83
CA PHE A 184 1.63 14.29 11.57
C PHE A 184 1.46 12.86 12.14
N LEU A 185 1.79 11.82 11.38
CA LEU A 185 1.76 10.44 11.85
C LEU A 185 2.77 10.22 12.99
N ASN A 186 3.97 10.81 12.91
CA ASN A 186 4.95 10.75 13.98
C ASN A 186 4.40 11.35 15.31
N LEU A 187 3.61 12.41 15.20
CA LEU A 187 3.05 13.10 16.37
C LEU A 187 1.81 12.39 16.93
N MET A 188 0.86 12.05 16.07
CA MET A 188 -0.48 11.62 16.48
C MET A 188 -0.68 10.10 16.45
N TYR A 189 0.05 9.40 15.59
CA TYR A 189 -0.12 7.96 15.35
C TYR A 189 1.23 7.22 15.28
N PRO A 190 2.13 7.39 16.29
CA PRO A 190 3.49 6.85 16.22
C PRO A 190 3.55 5.33 16.11
N SER A 191 2.60 4.60 16.72
CA SER A 191 2.53 3.14 16.61
C SER A 191 2.26 2.67 15.18
N VAL A 192 1.32 3.33 14.49
CA VAL A 192 1.03 3.03 13.07
C VAL A 192 2.21 3.39 12.19
N ASN A 193 2.83 4.57 12.45
CA ASN A 193 4.00 4.95 11.67
C ASN A 193 5.19 4.02 11.91
N LYS A 194 5.35 3.45 13.10
CA LYS A 194 6.37 2.43 13.37
C LYS A 194 6.22 1.21 12.46
N GLU A 195 5.00 0.71 12.28
CA GLU A 195 4.72 -0.39 11.34
C GLU A 195 5.05 0.00 9.88
N ILE A 196 4.69 1.24 9.47
CA ILE A 196 5.00 1.74 8.13
C ILE A 196 6.51 1.82 7.91
N GLN A 197 7.26 2.33 8.89
CA GLN A 197 8.72 2.42 8.84
C GLN A 197 9.37 1.03 8.73
N GLU A 198 8.84 0.02 9.43
CA GLU A 198 9.28 -1.37 9.27
C GLU A 198 9.01 -1.87 7.86
N GLY A 199 7.84 -1.62 7.30
CA GLY A 199 7.50 -1.96 5.93
C GLY A 199 8.45 -1.34 4.90
N LEU A 200 8.90 -0.11 5.12
CA LEU A 200 9.89 0.54 4.26
C LEU A 200 11.27 -0.15 4.33
N VAL A 201 11.69 -0.54 5.54
CA VAL A 201 12.94 -1.30 5.70
C VAL A 201 12.83 -2.69 5.06
N ASN A 202 11.67 -3.33 5.15
CA ASN A 202 11.41 -4.60 4.45
C ASN A 202 11.47 -4.40 2.93
N THR A 203 10.88 -3.32 2.40
CA THR A 203 11.01 -2.98 0.97
C THR A 203 12.47 -2.89 0.53
N TYR A 204 13.32 -2.22 1.32
CA TYR A 204 14.75 -2.15 1.00
C TYR A 204 15.42 -3.55 1.04
N LYS A 205 15.12 -4.37 2.04
CA LYS A 205 15.66 -5.75 2.14
C LYS A 205 15.26 -6.62 0.95
N GLU A 206 14.08 -6.41 0.40
CA GLU A 206 13.46 -7.23 -0.64
C GLU A 206 13.78 -6.76 -2.07
N SER A 207 13.99 -5.45 -2.28
CA SER A 207 14.23 -4.85 -3.59
C SER A 207 15.61 -4.24 -3.77
N GLY A 208 16.35 -4.00 -2.67
CA GLY A 208 17.59 -3.25 -2.68
C GLY A 208 17.42 -1.72 -2.64
N PHE A 209 16.18 -1.20 -2.67
CA PHE A 209 15.89 0.24 -2.66
C PHE A 209 14.75 0.60 -1.72
N PHE A 210 14.81 1.78 -1.10
CA PHE A 210 13.61 2.39 -0.54
C PHE A 210 12.71 2.87 -1.68
N PRO A 211 11.37 2.76 -1.54
CA PRO A 211 10.47 3.26 -2.57
C PRO A 211 10.38 4.79 -2.53
N GLU A 212 10.15 5.41 -3.67
CA GLU A 212 9.77 6.84 -3.75
C GLU A 212 8.27 6.97 -4.05
N TRP A 213 7.72 5.97 -4.68
CA TRP A 213 6.29 5.74 -4.83
C TRP A 213 6.04 4.22 -4.85
N ALA A 214 5.10 3.75 -4.04
CA ALA A 214 4.70 2.34 -3.99
C ALA A 214 3.24 2.16 -4.42
N SER A 215 2.96 1.15 -5.34
CA SER A 215 1.60 0.83 -5.74
C SER A 215 1.51 -0.47 -6.60
N PRO A 216 1.50 -1.67 -6.02
CA PRO A 216 2.04 -2.01 -4.72
C PRO A 216 3.57 -2.04 -4.69
N GLY A 217 4.28 -2.34 -5.80
CA GLY A 217 5.74 -2.29 -5.93
C GLY A 217 6.22 -0.88 -6.29
N HIS A 218 7.51 -0.78 -6.66
CA HIS A 218 8.08 0.49 -7.11
C HIS A 218 7.32 1.05 -8.31
N ARG A 219 6.96 2.32 -8.24
CA ARG A 219 6.29 3.03 -9.32
C ARG A 219 7.12 4.20 -9.81
N GLY A 220 7.26 4.31 -11.13
CA GLY A 220 7.96 5.40 -11.80
C GLY A 220 7.18 6.70 -11.73
N CYS A 221 7.37 7.46 -10.67
CA CYS A 221 6.65 8.71 -10.42
C CYS A 221 7.47 9.61 -9.50
N MET A 222 7.35 10.92 -9.68
CA MET A 222 7.98 11.97 -8.87
C MET A 222 9.52 12.04 -8.96
N VAL A 223 10.11 12.93 -8.20
CA VAL A 223 11.53 13.22 -8.14
C VAL A 223 12.00 13.23 -6.69
N GLY A 224 13.32 13.07 -6.46
CA GLY A 224 13.91 13.07 -5.13
C GLY A 224 13.98 11.68 -4.50
N ASN A 225 14.65 11.63 -3.35
CA ASN A 225 14.73 10.46 -2.47
C ASN A 225 13.97 10.75 -1.16
N ASN A 226 12.73 11.19 -1.26
CA ASN A 226 11.95 11.71 -0.14
C ASN A 226 11.59 10.65 0.91
N SER A 227 11.77 9.36 0.59
CA SER A 227 11.81 8.29 1.59
C SER A 227 12.84 8.57 2.69
N ALA A 228 13.98 9.21 2.36
CA ALA A 228 15.00 9.61 3.33
C ALA A 228 14.41 10.55 4.39
N SER A 229 13.64 11.54 3.98
CA SER A 229 13.02 12.49 4.91
C SER A 229 12.11 11.79 5.92
N ILE A 230 11.21 10.91 5.47
CA ILE A 230 10.25 10.25 6.36
C ILE A 230 10.91 9.22 7.28
N LEU A 231 11.92 8.51 6.79
CA LEU A 231 12.67 7.50 7.56
C LEU A 231 13.49 8.18 8.66
N VAL A 232 14.22 9.24 8.31
CA VAL A 232 15.07 9.96 9.24
C VAL A 232 14.26 10.74 10.28
N ASP A 233 13.15 11.37 9.89
CA ASP A 233 12.27 12.08 10.82
C ASP A 233 11.68 11.11 11.88
N ALA A 234 11.26 9.92 11.46
CA ALA A 234 10.78 8.89 12.37
C ALA A 234 11.90 8.37 13.31
N TYR A 235 13.11 8.18 12.79
CA TYR A 235 14.28 7.77 13.59
C TYR A 235 14.63 8.83 14.64
N LEU A 236 14.79 10.08 14.25
CA LEU A 236 15.18 11.18 15.15
C LEU A 236 14.12 11.46 16.24
N LYS A 237 12.87 11.21 15.95
CA LYS A 237 11.75 11.32 16.92
C LYS A 237 11.55 10.08 17.79
N GLY A 238 12.38 9.05 17.62
CA GLY A 238 12.31 7.82 18.40
C GLY A 238 11.09 6.95 18.10
N VAL A 239 10.43 7.15 16.97
CA VAL A 239 9.28 6.33 16.52
C VAL A 239 9.75 4.94 16.13
N ARG A 240 10.87 4.85 15.40
CA ARG A 240 11.54 3.59 15.10
C ARG A 240 13.04 3.79 15.10
N VAL A 241 13.71 3.02 15.93
CA VAL A 241 15.17 3.07 16.12
C VAL A 241 15.88 1.75 15.79
N GLU A 242 15.09 0.71 15.53
CA GLU A 242 15.58 -0.62 15.17
C GLU A 242 16.19 -0.62 13.75
N ASP A 243 17.14 -1.53 13.51
CA ASP A 243 17.78 -1.74 12.20
C ASP A 243 18.45 -0.48 11.59
N VAL A 244 18.93 0.44 12.43
CA VAL A 244 19.50 1.72 11.94
C VAL A 244 20.64 1.54 10.95
N GLU A 245 21.44 0.47 11.09
CA GLU A 245 22.48 0.16 10.10
C GLU A 245 21.91 -0.16 8.73
N THR A 246 20.83 -0.96 8.69
CA THR A 246 20.14 -1.32 7.44
C THR A 246 19.48 -0.10 6.82
N LEU A 247 18.85 0.73 7.66
CA LEU A 247 18.29 2.01 7.25
C LEU A 247 19.36 2.91 6.62
N TYR A 248 20.48 3.10 7.30
CA TYR A 248 21.57 3.95 6.81
C TYR A 248 22.18 3.42 5.51
N LYS A 249 22.46 2.11 5.43
CA LYS A 249 22.96 1.46 4.20
C LYS A 249 22.01 1.69 3.02
N GLY A 250 20.69 1.54 3.23
CA GLY A 250 19.69 1.76 2.18
C GLY A 250 19.60 3.22 1.74
N LEU A 251 19.70 4.16 2.68
CA LEU A 251 19.74 5.59 2.38
C LEU A 251 20.97 5.94 1.52
N ILE A 252 22.16 5.50 1.92
CA ILE A 252 23.41 5.74 1.15
C ILE A 252 23.33 5.07 -0.22
N HIS A 253 22.88 3.80 -0.29
CA HIS A 253 22.71 3.12 -1.58
C HIS A 253 21.83 3.92 -2.54
N GLY A 254 20.73 4.49 -2.05
CA GLY A 254 19.84 5.35 -2.86
C GLY A 254 20.51 6.62 -3.39
N THR A 255 21.61 7.11 -2.76
CA THR A 255 22.36 8.28 -3.24
C THR A 255 23.41 7.94 -4.31
N GLU A 256 23.75 6.67 -4.48
CA GLU A 256 24.83 6.19 -5.34
C GLU A 256 24.35 5.27 -6.47
N ALA A 257 23.05 5.03 -6.55
CA ALA A 257 22.45 4.12 -7.51
C ALA A 257 21.05 4.58 -7.96
N VAL A 258 20.61 4.00 -9.06
CA VAL A 258 19.24 4.10 -9.57
C VAL A 258 18.70 2.70 -9.81
N HIS A 259 17.43 2.48 -9.51
CA HIS A 259 16.80 1.17 -9.74
C HIS A 259 16.79 0.85 -11.24
N PRO A 260 17.17 -0.38 -11.66
CA PRO A 260 17.37 -0.71 -13.08
C PRO A 260 16.12 -0.57 -13.94
N GLU A 261 14.95 -0.76 -13.37
CA GLU A 261 13.68 -0.73 -14.09
C GLU A 261 12.82 0.52 -13.79
N VAL A 262 13.08 1.22 -12.68
CA VAL A 262 12.26 2.34 -12.20
C VAL A 262 13.15 3.53 -11.90
N SER A 263 13.38 4.38 -12.88
CA SER A 263 14.35 5.48 -12.83
C SER A 263 14.05 6.59 -11.79
N SER A 264 12.85 6.63 -11.22
CA SER A 264 12.50 7.53 -10.12
C SER A 264 12.84 6.94 -8.74
N THR A 265 13.27 5.68 -8.68
CA THR A 265 13.70 5.00 -7.44
C THR A 265 15.23 5.00 -7.39
N GLY A 266 15.79 5.40 -6.29
CA GLY A 266 17.19 5.80 -6.22
C GLY A 266 17.39 7.19 -6.84
N ARG A 267 18.62 7.54 -7.20
CA ARG A 267 18.97 8.90 -7.61
C ARG A 267 19.40 8.95 -9.08
N LEU A 268 18.45 9.21 -10.00
CA LEU A 268 18.76 9.37 -11.42
C LEU A 268 19.68 10.57 -11.64
N GLY A 269 20.85 10.34 -12.25
CA GLY A 269 21.90 11.35 -12.46
C GLY A 269 22.83 11.51 -11.27
N TYR A 270 22.90 10.50 -10.38
CA TYR A 270 23.81 10.51 -9.23
C TYR A 270 25.28 10.71 -9.65
N GLU A 271 25.69 10.23 -10.81
CA GLU A 271 27.04 10.35 -11.35
C GLU A 271 27.45 11.81 -11.55
N TYR A 272 26.47 12.65 -11.94
CA TYR A 272 26.67 14.08 -12.10
C TYR A 272 26.53 14.80 -10.75
N TYR A 273 25.43 14.52 -10.04
CA TYR A 273 25.14 15.21 -8.79
C TYR A 273 26.22 15.00 -7.75
N ASN A 274 26.69 13.76 -7.54
CA ASN A 274 27.73 13.45 -6.54
C ASN A 274 29.09 14.08 -6.89
N LYS A 275 29.34 14.39 -8.18
CA LYS A 275 30.59 15.00 -8.62
C LYS A 275 30.50 16.53 -8.71
N LEU A 276 29.39 17.08 -9.15
CA LEU A 276 29.23 18.48 -9.50
C LEU A 276 28.41 19.28 -8.49
N GLY A 277 27.64 18.59 -7.60
CA GLY A 277 26.65 19.20 -6.72
C GLY A 277 25.32 19.56 -7.40
N TYR A 278 25.15 19.18 -8.67
CA TYR A 278 23.92 19.42 -9.43
C TYR A 278 23.78 18.44 -10.59
N VAL A 279 22.56 18.29 -11.13
CA VAL A 279 22.27 17.55 -12.36
C VAL A 279 22.28 18.52 -13.52
N PRO A 280 23.20 18.42 -14.52
CA PRO A 280 23.30 19.36 -15.64
C PRO A 280 22.06 19.32 -16.57
N CYS A 281 21.78 20.43 -17.25
CA CYS A 281 20.62 20.53 -18.14
C CYS A 281 20.86 19.87 -19.53
N ASP A 282 22.08 19.57 -19.88
CA ASP A 282 22.50 19.05 -21.18
C ASP A 282 22.77 17.53 -21.19
N VAL A 283 22.51 16.83 -20.09
CA VAL A 283 22.73 15.37 -19.95
C VAL A 283 21.48 14.54 -20.23
N LYS A 284 20.42 15.13 -20.81
CA LYS A 284 19.15 14.46 -21.14
C LYS A 284 18.41 13.82 -19.95
N ILE A 285 18.59 14.35 -18.77
CA ILE A 285 17.83 13.99 -17.56
C ILE A 285 16.72 15.04 -17.40
N HIS A 286 15.47 14.58 -17.40
CA HIS A 286 14.33 15.45 -17.17
C HIS A 286 14.29 15.95 -15.72
N GLU A 287 13.69 17.12 -15.51
CA GLU A 287 13.48 17.71 -14.18
C GLU A 287 14.79 17.93 -13.40
N ASN A 288 15.89 18.20 -14.11
CA ASN A 288 17.23 18.32 -13.53
C ASN A 288 17.33 19.36 -12.40
N ALA A 289 16.68 20.52 -12.53
CA ALA A 289 16.65 21.53 -11.49
C ALA A 289 15.90 21.05 -10.25
N ALA A 290 14.72 20.42 -10.42
CA ALA A 290 13.95 19.85 -9.32
C ALA A 290 14.76 18.74 -8.63
N ARG A 291 15.35 17.81 -9.39
CA ARG A 291 16.21 16.74 -8.84
C ARG A 291 17.38 17.31 -8.04
N THR A 292 18.04 18.32 -8.54
CA THR A 292 19.15 18.97 -7.83
C THR A 292 18.72 19.51 -6.47
N LEU A 293 17.57 20.17 -6.40
CA LEU A 293 17.06 20.74 -5.15
C LEU A 293 16.57 19.68 -4.18
N GLU A 294 15.83 18.70 -4.67
CA GLU A 294 15.35 17.57 -3.83
C GLU A 294 16.53 16.75 -3.29
N TYR A 295 17.53 16.42 -4.12
CA TYR A 295 18.71 15.67 -3.64
C TYR A 295 19.49 16.41 -2.58
N ALA A 296 19.61 17.73 -2.68
CA ALA A 296 20.26 18.53 -1.65
C ALA A 296 19.50 18.49 -0.31
N TYR A 297 18.16 18.49 -0.35
CA TYR A 297 17.32 18.32 0.81
C TYR A 297 17.43 16.91 1.38
N ASP A 298 17.42 15.90 0.53
CA ASP A 298 17.53 14.50 0.92
C ASP A 298 18.90 14.22 1.60
N ASP A 299 20.00 14.79 1.08
CA ASP A 299 21.33 14.71 1.69
C ASP A 299 21.33 15.36 3.08
N TRP A 300 20.69 16.52 3.22
CA TRP A 300 20.52 17.15 4.52
C TRP A 300 19.74 16.26 5.51
N CYS A 301 18.70 15.55 5.03
CA CYS A 301 17.96 14.61 5.85
C CYS A 301 18.82 13.41 6.31
N ILE A 302 19.70 12.89 5.44
CA ILE A 302 20.55 11.73 5.76
C ILE A 302 21.66 12.09 6.76
N TYR A 303 22.16 13.32 6.72
CA TYR A 303 23.30 13.79 7.55
C TYR A 303 23.14 13.51 9.06
N PRO A 304 21.98 13.77 9.73
CA PRO A 304 21.85 13.52 11.17
C PRO A 304 22.02 12.05 11.55
N VAL A 305 21.57 11.11 10.72
CA VAL A 305 21.74 9.66 10.98
C VAL A 305 23.23 9.30 10.87
N SER A 306 23.90 9.78 9.84
CA SER A 306 25.34 9.61 9.65
C SER A 306 26.12 10.16 10.85
N TYR A 307 25.79 11.36 11.30
CA TYR A 307 26.48 12.02 12.40
C TYR A 307 26.30 11.31 13.74
N THR A 308 25.09 10.86 14.05
CA THR A 308 24.77 10.19 15.32
C THR A 308 25.27 8.75 15.34
N HIS A 309 25.24 8.06 14.20
CA HIS A 309 25.60 6.64 14.13
C HIS A 309 27.10 6.39 13.97
N LEU A 310 27.82 7.26 13.24
CA LEU A 310 29.27 7.11 13.02
C LEU A 310 30.12 7.68 14.15
N ARG A 311 29.57 8.42 15.10
CA ARG A 311 30.28 8.95 16.28
C ARG A 311 30.06 8.12 17.55
N ALA A 312 29.16 7.15 17.55
CA ALA A 312 29.00 6.18 18.62
C ALA A 312 29.85 4.93 18.36
#